data_d43a103dcae51c9f232c6612a513402d
#
_entry.id   d43a103dcae51c9f232c6612a513402d
#
_cell.length_a   1.000
_cell.length_b   1.000
_cell.length_c   1.000
_cell.angle_alpha   90.00
_cell.angle_beta   90.00
_cell.angle_gamma   90.00
#
_symmetry.space_group_name_H-M   'P 1'
#
loop_
_entity.id
_entity.type
_entity.pdbx_description
1 polymer ?
#
loop_
_entity_poly.entity_id
_entity_poly.type
_entity_poly.pdbx_seq_one_letter_code
_entity_poly.pdbx_strand_id
1 'polypeptide(L)'
;LSVLVNSTMGEPDYRRRHGLVTVRSEISNRYGTRTAFSEEVPEYQDLVIATQTMPPEDWVRTRSFAWMAMLLHFDKLLQIPFVLLNTVEGLGYRTLIETFMVRSSATYPIVAGIETFFNEKARDIQRGNPEYCHTPQWLDMWWMADEFMVIKLCYEKQLDGFYCEAGCLLRKLLAEQGVQALWLDDALALNRNMLKLPFQNDVLDLTTSFNIWEHYQSVLKGHPVPLKSQKRRYRVDRTTPQWKSWDDWLRDVIWLGNKTRSYIYDCAVL
;
A
#
# COMPACT_ATOMS: atom_id res chain seq x y z
N LEU A 1 -3.14 -9.24 -15.43
CA LEU A 1 -4.19 -10.16 -15.87
C LEU A 1 -3.57 -11.25 -16.73
N SER A 2 -3.63 -12.50 -16.26
CA SER A 2 -3.14 -13.67 -17.04
C SER A 2 -4.20 -14.13 -18.03
N VAL A 3 -3.74 -14.51 -19.22
CA VAL A 3 -4.61 -15.13 -20.22
C VAL A 3 -4.72 -16.62 -19.91
N LEU A 4 -5.91 -17.08 -19.59
CA LEU A 4 -6.18 -18.50 -19.43
C LEU A 4 -6.38 -19.16 -20.80
N VAL A 5 -5.64 -20.24 -21.08
CA VAL A 5 -5.60 -20.91 -22.39
C VAL A 5 -7.00 -21.37 -22.84
N ASN A 6 -7.83 -21.84 -21.91
CA ASN A 6 -9.18 -22.33 -22.18
C ASN A 6 -10.29 -21.30 -21.94
N SER A 7 -9.97 -20.02 -22.02
CA SER A 7 -10.94 -18.92 -21.87
C SER A 7 -11.17 -18.21 -23.23
N THR A 8 -12.29 -17.50 -23.33
CA THR A 8 -12.57 -16.63 -24.50
C THR A 8 -11.42 -15.65 -24.79
N MET A 9 -10.75 -15.15 -23.74
CA MET A 9 -9.58 -14.26 -23.87
C MET A 9 -8.38 -15.00 -24.49
N GLY A 10 -8.29 -16.32 -24.36
CA GLY A 10 -7.26 -17.15 -24.96
C GLY A 10 -7.43 -17.32 -26.48
N GLU A 11 -8.66 -17.14 -26.98
CA GLU A 11 -8.98 -17.34 -28.41
C GLU A 11 -8.24 -16.33 -29.30
N PRO A 12 -7.63 -16.78 -30.42
CA PRO A 12 -6.89 -15.89 -31.33
C PRO A 12 -7.73 -14.72 -31.86
N ASP A 13 -9.03 -14.95 -32.13
CA ASP A 13 -9.92 -13.92 -32.66
C ASP A 13 -10.22 -12.85 -31.61
N TYR A 14 -10.40 -13.26 -30.35
CA TYR A 14 -10.57 -12.31 -29.24
C TYR A 14 -9.32 -11.47 -29.06
N ARG A 15 -8.13 -12.09 -29.03
CA ARG A 15 -6.84 -11.40 -28.92
C ARG A 15 -6.66 -10.36 -30.01
N ARG A 16 -6.93 -10.72 -31.28
CA ARG A 16 -6.86 -9.79 -32.41
C ARG A 16 -7.87 -8.64 -32.30
N ARG A 17 -9.13 -8.97 -31.98
CA ARG A 17 -10.21 -7.98 -31.86
C ARG A 17 -9.91 -6.90 -30.83
N HIS A 18 -9.30 -7.26 -29.70
CA HIS A 18 -9.01 -6.35 -28.60
C HIS A 18 -7.56 -5.86 -28.59
N GLY A 19 -6.75 -6.26 -29.55
CA GLY A 19 -5.34 -5.88 -29.66
C GLY A 19 -4.55 -6.25 -28.41
N LEU A 20 -4.77 -7.46 -27.88
CA LEU A 20 -4.07 -7.90 -26.67
C LEU A 20 -2.59 -8.11 -26.97
N VAL A 21 -1.74 -7.39 -26.25
CA VAL A 21 -0.29 -7.62 -26.21
C VAL A 21 0.02 -8.37 -24.93
N THR A 22 0.66 -9.53 -25.08
CA THR A 22 1.04 -10.37 -23.94
C THR A 22 2.54 -10.53 -23.85
N VAL A 23 3.02 -10.75 -22.63
CA VAL A 23 4.38 -11.18 -22.34
C VAL A 23 4.34 -12.52 -21.62
N ARG A 24 5.22 -13.43 -21.99
CA ARG A 24 5.41 -14.70 -21.29
C ARG A 24 6.24 -14.45 -20.05
N SER A 25 5.72 -14.80 -18.88
CA SER A 25 6.39 -14.66 -17.59
C SER A 25 6.33 -15.98 -16.83
N GLU A 26 7.40 -16.30 -16.12
CA GLU A 26 7.42 -17.42 -15.18
C GLU A 26 6.44 -17.15 -14.04
N ILE A 27 5.69 -18.18 -13.65
CA ILE A 27 4.76 -18.10 -12.54
C ILE A 27 5.56 -18.14 -11.23
N SER A 28 5.56 -17.03 -10.51
CA SER A 28 6.01 -16.97 -9.13
C SER A 28 4.80 -17.06 -8.20
N ASN A 29 4.88 -17.92 -7.20
CA ASN A 29 3.78 -18.09 -6.24
C ASN A 29 3.89 -17.06 -5.13
N ARG A 30 2.89 -16.19 -4.99
CA ARG A 30 2.80 -15.24 -3.88
C ARG A 30 2.94 -15.97 -2.55
N TYR A 31 3.87 -15.53 -1.71
CA TYR A 31 4.27 -16.17 -0.45
C TYR A 31 4.88 -17.57 -0.60
N GLY A 32 5.18 -18.00 -1.81
CA GLY A 32 6.02 -19.16 -2.06
C GLY A 32 7.49 -18.80 -1.89
N THR A 33 8.30 -19.77 -1.47
CA THR A 33 9.76 -19.62 -1.43
C THR A 33 10.35 -19.79 -2.83
N ARG A 34 11.51 -19.18 -3.07
CA ARG A 34 12.25 -19.36 -4.35
C ARG A 34 12.99 -20.69 -4.41
N THR A 35 13.17 -21.38 -3.29
CA THR A 35 13.82 -22.70 -3.26
C THR A 35 12.97 -23.67 -4.07
N ALA A 36 13.17 -23.63 -5.39
CA ALA A 36 12.71 -24.68 -6.30
C ALA A 36 13.33 -26.00 -5.82
N PHE A 37 12.53 -27.01 -5.66
CA PHE A 37 13.06 -28.36 -5.62
C PHE A 37 13.81 -28.55 -6.96
N SER A 38 14.99 -29.16 -6.93
CA SER A 38 15.85 -29.36 -8.10
C SER A 38 15.18 -30.08 -9.29
N GLU A 39 13.93 -30.48 -9.14
CA GLU A 39 13.10 -31.21 -10.10
C GLU A 39 11.86 -30.43 -10.58
N GLU A 40 11.66 -29.16 -10.14
CA GLU A 40 10.50 -28.37 -10.58
C GLU A 40 10.64 -27.95 -12.04
N VAL A 41 9.62 -28.26 -12.82
CA VAL A 41 9.46 -27.72 -14.18
C VAL A 41 8.91 -26.31 -14.09
N PRO A 42 9.59 -25.29 -14.62
CA PRO A 42 9.08 -23.92 -14.55
C PRO A 42 7.76 -23.80 -15.33
N GLU A 43 6.76 -23.24 -14.68
CA GLU A 43 5.48 -22.93 -15.29
C GLU A 43 5.46 -21.47 -15.79
N TYR A 44 4.74 -21.23 -16.88
CA TYR A 44 4.66 -19.92 -17.51
C TYR A 44 3.22 -19.49 -17.73
N GLN A 45 3.01 -18.19 -17.69
CA GLN A 45 1.75 -17.53 -18.00
C GLN A 45 1.93 -16.43 -19.04
N ASP A 46 0.89 -16.17 -19.81
CA ASP A 46 0.82 -15.01 -20.69
C ASP A 46 0.15 -13.85 -19.93
N LEU A 47 0.91 -12.83 -19.59
CA LEU A 47 0.40 -11.61 -18.95
C LEU A 47 0.01 -10.58 -20.01
N VAL A 48 -1.22 -10.04 -19.93
CA VAL A 48 -1.63 -8.90 -20.77
C VAL A 48 -0.94 -7.64 -20.26
N ILE A 49 -0.14 -7.02 -21.11
CA ILE A 49 0.63 -5.79 -20.82
C ILE A 49 0.19 -4.59 -21.64
N ALA A 50 -0.68 -4.78 -22.62
CA ALA A 50 -1.35 -3.72 -23.37
C ALA A 50 -2.59 -4.25 -24.07
N THR A 51 -3.48 -3.35 -24.46
CA THR A 51 -4.65 -3.60 -25.30
C THR A 51 -4.80 -2.46 -26.33
N GLN A 52 -5.73 -2.60 -27.28
CA GLN A 52 -6.04 -1.55 -28.24
C GLN A 52 -6.37 -0.20 -27.58
N THR A 53 -6.99 -0.22 -26.38
CA THR A 53 -7.42 1.00 -25.66
C THR A 53 -6.55 1.36 -24.46
N MET A 54 -5.57 0.52 -24.14
CA MET A 54 -4.62 0.71 -23.04
C MET A 54 -3.19 0.46 -23.55
N PRO A 55 -2.49 1.51 -24.01
CA PRO A 55 -1.09 1.42 -24.41
C PRO A 55 -0.17 0.90 -23.30
N PRO A 56 1.05 0.38 -23.61
CA PRO A 56 1.99 -0.13 -22.60
C PRO A 56 2.27 0.86 -21.46
N GLU A 57 2.43 2.14 -21.76
CA GLU A 57 2.70 3.17 -20.72
C GLU A 57 1.49 3.41 -19.80
N ASP A 58 0.26 3.32 -20.31
CA ASP A 58 -0.93 3.42 -19.47
C ASP A 58 -1.10 2.18 -18.59
N TRP A 59 -0.67 1.01 -19.07
CA TRP A 59 -0.60 -0.19 -18.25
C TRP A 59 0.38 -0.02 -17.07
N VAL A 60 1.58 0.54 -17.32
CA VAL A 60 2.56 0.87 -16.28
C VAL A 60 1.96 1.82 -15.25
N ARG A 61 1.35 2.92 -15.73
CA ARG A 61 0.69 3.91 -14.84
C ARG A 61 -0.40 3.29 -13.99
N THR A 62 -1.25 2.46 -14.61
CA THR A 62 -2.35 1.78 -13.91
C THR A 62 -1.82 0.81 -12.84
N ARG A 63 -0.76 0.07 -13.17
CA ARG A 63 -0.14 -0.87 -12.23
C ARG A 63 0.50 -0.15 -11.05
N SER A 64 1.26 0.90 -11.33
CA SER A 64 1.89 1.74 -10.29
C SER A 64 0.85 2.43 -9.42
N PHE A 65 -0.23 2.96 -10.00
CA PHE A 65 -1.35 3.54 -9.26
C PHE A 65 -2.02 2.50 -8.33
N ALA A 66 -2.24 1.27 -8.83
CA ALA A 66 -2.84 0.21 -8.03
C ALA A 66 -1.96 -0.15 -6.82
N TRP A 67 -0.64 -0.30 -7.00
CA TRP A 67 0.29 -0.55 -5.88
C TRP A 67 0.38 0.64 -4.92
N MET A 68 0.35 1.88 -5.43
CA MET A 68 0.29 3.06 -4.56
C MET A 68 -1.00 3.08 -3.73
N ALA A 69 -2.14 2.72 -4.33
CA ALA A 69 -3.41 2.60 -3.61
C ALA A 69 -3.37 1.50 -2.55
N MET A 70 -2.78 0.34 -2.87
CA MET A 70 -2.56 -0.74 -1.90
C MET A 70 -1.72 -0.25 -0.73
N LEU A 71 -0.53 0.30 -1.00
CA LEU A 71 0.41 0.79 0.01
C LEU A 71 -0.21 1.82 0.95
N LEU A 72 -0.83 2.86 0.39
CA LEU A 72 -1.30 4.00 1.17
C LEU A 72 -2.59 3.70 1.93
N HIS A 73 -3.54 2.99 1.29
CA HIS A 73 -4.86 2.77 1.86
C HIS A 73 -5.04 1.36 2.45
N PHE A 74 -4.72 0.30 1.70
CA PHE A 74 -5.00 -1.07 2.14
C PHE A 74 -3.95 -1.61 3.11
N ASP A 75 -2.67 -1.28 2.92
CA ASP A 75 -1.59 -1.54 3.89
C ASP A 75 -1.54 -0.50 5.01
N LYS A 76 -2.51 0.43 4.99
CA LYS A 76 -2.85 1.38 6.06
C LYS A 76 -1.77 2.42 6.39
N LEU A 77 -0.82 2.69 5.48
CA LEU A 77 0.17 3.73 5.76
C LEU A 77 -0.46 5.13 5.90
N LEU A 78 -1.58 5.41 5.19
CA LEU A 78 -2.32 6.68 5.28
C LEU A 78 -3.83 6.48 5.32
N GLN A 79 -4.31 5.31 5.75
CA GLN A 79 -5.76 5.04 5.68
C GLN A 79 -6.58 5.98 6.53
N ILE A 80 -6.14 6.28 7.78
CA ILE A 80 -6.88 7.18 8.67
C ILE A 80 -7.01 8.58 8.06
N PRO A 81 -5.91 9.30 7.69
CA PRO A 81 -6.04 10.60 7.07
C PRO A 81 -6.80 10.56 5.73
N PHE A 82 -6.68 9.52 4.91
CA PHE A 82 -7.41 9.41 3.65
C PHE A 82 -8.91 9.26 3.87
N VAL A 83 -9.33 8.46 4.84
CA VAL A 83 -10.75 8.30 5.19
C VAL A 83 -11.33 9.65 5.64
N LEU A 84 -10.61 10.39 6.48
CA LEU A 84 -11.07 11.70 6.94
C LEU A 84 -11.10 12.73 5.79
N LEU A 85 -10.06 12.80 4.96
CA LEU A 85 -10.02 13.69 3.78
C LEU A 85 -11.16 13.42 2.81
N ASN A 86 -11.53 12.16 2.66
CA ASN A 86 -12.66 11.79 1.81
C ASN A 86 -14.01 12.14 2.45
N THR A 87 -14.23 11.79 3.72
CA THR A 87 -15.54 11.90 4.36
C THR A 87 -15.86 13.28 4.91
N VAL A 88 -14.83 14.04 5.30
CA VAL A 88 -14.99 15.39 5.89
C VAL A 88 -14.82 16.47 4.82
N GLU A 89 -13.79 16.34 3.99
CA GLU A 89 -13.43 17.35 3.00
C GLU A 89 -13.92 17.02 1.57
N GLY A 90 -14.51 15.83 1.37
CA GLY A 90 -15.05 15.40 0.07
C GLY A 90 -14.00 15.10 -0.99
N LEU A 91 -12.72 14.94 -0.62
CA LEU A 91 -11.64 14.65 -1.57
C LEU A 91 -11.72 13.21 -2.07
N GLY A 92 -11.77 13.02 -3.39
CA GLY A 92 -11.82 11.69 -4.00
C GLY A 92 -10.53 10.90 -3.76
N TYR A 93 -10.64 9.60 -3.49
CA TYR A 93 -9.47 8.72 -3.29
C TYR A 93 -8.49 8.76 -4.46
N ARG A 94 -8.98 8.88 -5.69
CA ARG A 94 -8.12 9.04 -6.87
C ARG A 94 -7.19 10.25 -6.71
N THR A 95 -7.72 11.41 -6.38
CA THR A 95 -6.95 12.65 -6.17
C THR A 95 -5.94 12.47 -5.04
N LEU A 96 -6.35 11.85 -3.92
CA LEU A 96 -5.47 11.57 -2.79
C LEU A 96 -4.28 10.70 -3.20
N ILE A 97 -4.51 9.62 -3.96
CA ILE A 97 -3.45 8.71 -4.40
C ILE A 97 -2.57 9.38 -5.46
N GLU A 98 -3.15 10.09 -6.44
CA GLU A 98 -2.41 10.81 -7.49
C GLU A 98 -1.46 11.87 -6.91
N THR A 99 -1.77 12.44 -5.72
CA THR A 99 -0.89 13.37 -5.00
C THR A 99 0.46 12.73 -4.62
N PHE A 100 0.53 11.42 -4.49
CA PHE A 100 1.75 10.68 -4.19
C PHE A 100 2.51 10.19 -5.42
N MET A 101 2.00 10.46 -6.61
CA MET A 101 2.67 10.13 -7.87
C MET A 101 3.49 11.34 -8.37
N VAL A 102 4.58 11.63 -7.64
CA VAL A 102 5.31 12.92 -7.70
C VAL A 102 6.50 12.95 -8.67
N ARG A 103 6.78 11.88 -9.37
CA ARG A 103 7.85 11.72 -10.39
C ARG A 103 9.16 12.45 -10.09
N SER A 104 10.18 11.72 -9.63
CA SER A 104 11.56 12.21 -9.49
C SER A 104 11.71 13.53 -8.70
N SER A 105 10.93 13.72 -7.66
CA SER A 105 10.96 14.93 -6.84
C SER A 105 12.18 14.94 -5.90
N ALA A 106 13.02 15.95 -6.01
CA ALA A 106 14.08 16.20 -5.03
C ALA A 106 13.53 16.66 -3.66
N THR A 107 12.31 17.21 -3.63
CA THR A 107 11.65 17.69 -2.41
C THR A 107 11.04 16.54 -1.61
N TYR A 108 10.62 15.46 -2.28
CA TYR A 108 9.98 14.30 -1.68
C TYR A 108 10.70 13.01 -2.11
N PRO A 109 11.97 12.84 -1.71
CA PRO A 109 12.80 11.75 -2.24
C PRO A 109 12.29 10.35 -1.87
N ILE A 110 11.66 10.16 -0.70
CA ILE A 110 11.12 8.86 -0.28
C ILE A 110 9.88 8.51 -1.12
N VAL A 111 8.94 9.43 -1.24
CA VAL A 111 7.71 9.22 -2.04
C VAL A 111 8.06 9.04 -3.53
N ALA A 112 8.99 9.85 -4.06
CA ALA A 112 9.48 9.69 -5.43
C ALA A 112 10.20 8.35 -5.64
N GLY A 113 10.95 7.87 -4.64
CA GLY A 113 11.59 6.56 -4.66
C GLY A 113 10.58 5.41 -4.71
N ILE A 114 9.46 5.52 -3.98
CA ILE A 114 8.36 4.56 -4.02
C ILE A 114 7.74 4.52 -5.43
N GLU A 115 7.39 5.67 -6.00
CA GLU A 115 6.82 5.73 -7.35
C GLU A 115 7.79 5.17 -8.41
N THR A 116 9.07 5.54 -8.32
CA THR A 116 10.11 5.03 -9.20
C THR A 116 10.18 3.51 -9.15
N PHE A 117 10.21 2.94 -7.93
CA PHE A 117 10.22 1.49 -7.73
C PHE A 117 9.00 0.82 -8.38
N PHE A 118 7.79 1.35 -8.19
CA PHE A 118 6.60 0.77 -8.80
C PHE A 118 6.61 0.86 -10.32
N ASN A 119 7.04 1.99 -10.88
CA ASN A 119 7.16 2.15 -12.34
C ASN A 119 8.21 1.20 -12.94
N GLU A 120 9.37 1.05 -12.29
CA GLU A 120 10.42 0.13 -12.72
C GLU A 120 9.97 -1.33 -12.64
N LYS A 121 9.29 -1.71 -11.56
CA LYS A 121 8.73 -3.06 -11.41
C LYS A 121 7.66 -3.36 -12.46
N ALA A 122 6.80 -2.41 -12.77
CA ALA A 122 5.81 -2.58 -13.84
C ALA A 122 6.48 -2.77 -15.22
N ARG A 123 7.50 -1.98 -15.54
CA ARG A 123 8.30 -2.16 -16.77
C ARG A 123 9.08 -3.47 -16.77
N ASP A 124 9.52 -3.92 -15.61
CA ASP A 124 10.22 -5.18 -15.45
C ASP A 124 9.31 -6.37 -15.81
N ILE A 125 8.06 -6.34 -15.36
CA ILE A 125 7.03 -7.31 -15.74
C ILE A 125 6.78 -7.27 -17.27
N GLN A 126 6.74 -6.09 -17.89
CA GLN A 126 6.61 -5.97 -19.35
C GLN A 126 7.76 -6.60 -20.12
N ARG A 127 8.93 -6.78 -19.50
CA ARG A 127 10.07 -7.51 -20.08
C ARG A 127 10.03 -9.02 -19.87
N GLY A 128 8.98 -9.52 -19.22
CA GLY A 128 8.79 -10.96 -18.96
C GLY A 128 9.35 -11.44 -17.62
N ASN A 129 9.84 -10.53 -16.78
CA ASN A 129 10.30 -10.89 -15.45
C ASN A 129 9.11 -11.23 -14.51
N PRO A 130 9.36 -11.97 -13.40
CA PRO A 130 8.31 -12.38 -12.48
C PRO A 130 7.43 -11.23 -11.97
N GLU A 131 6.15 -11.50 -11.74
CA GLU A 131 5.18 -10.49 -11.32
C GLU A 131 5.46 -9.98 -9.90
N TYR A 132 5.98 -10.82 -9.02
CA TYR A 132 6.27 -10.49 -7.63
C TYR A 132 7.72 -10.06 -7.40
N CYS A 133 7.98 -9.53 -6.22
CA CYS A 133 9.31 -9.11 -5.75
C CYS A 133 9.88 -10.17 -4.82
N HIS A 134 11.18 -10.43 -4.93
CA HIS A 134 11.86 -11.43 -4.12
C HIS A 134 13.16 -10.88 -3.54
N THR A 135 13.43 -11.26 -2.31
CA THR A 135 14.76 -11.14 -1.70
C THR A 135 14.96 -12.25 -0.65
N PRO A 136 16.14 -12.90 -0.61
CA PRO A 136 16.43 -13.94 0.38
C PRO A 136 16.33 -13.45 1.83
N GLN A 137 16.53 -12.14 2.05
CA GLN A 137 16.54 -11.53 3.39
C GLN A 137 15.17 -11.53 4.06
N TRP A 138 14.09 -11.63 3.31
CA TRP A 138 12.72 -11.53 3.80
C TRP A 138 11.99 -12.85 3.57
N LEU A 139 12.28 -13.83 4.40
CA LEU A 139 11.74 -15.19 4.37
C LEU A 139 12.01 -15.96 3.08
N ASP A 140 12.89 -15.48 2.20
CA ASP A 140 13.10 -16.05 0.85
C ASP A 140 11.80 -16.25 0.05
N MET A 141 10.84 -15.31 0.22
CA MET A 141 9.49 -15.40 -0.33
C MET A 141 9.25 -14.36 -1.42
N TRP A 142 8.24 -14.66 -2.26
CA TRP A 142 7.71 -13.75 -3.25
C TRP A 142 6.63 -12.84 -2.64
N TRP A 143 6.85 -11.52 -2.67
CA TRP A 143 5.99 -10.49 -2.11
C TRP A 143 5.33 -9.67 -3.22
N MET A 144 4.12 -9.17 -3.00
CA MET A 144 3.58 -8.10 -3.86
C MET A 144 4.44 -6.84 -3.74
N ALA A 145 4.41 -5.99 -4.77
CA ALA A 145 5.28 -4.80 -4.80
C ALA A 145 4.97 -3.80 -3.68
N ASP A 146 3.69 -3.63 -3.32
CA ASP A 146 3.23 -2.81 -2.19
C ASP A 146 3.72 -3.37 -0.85
N GLU A 147 3.53 -4.67 -0.61
CA GLU A 147 4.03 -5.35 0.59
C GLU A 147 5.56 -5.25 0.72
N PHE A 148 6.27 -5.50 -0.39
CA PHE A 148 7.72 -5.35 -0.45
C PHE A 148 8.14 -3.93 -0.06
N MET A 149 7.39 -2.92 -0.48
CA MET A 149 7.66 -1.53 -0.14
C MET A 149 7.38 -1.23 1.33
N VAL A 150 6.29 -1.77 1.93
CA VAL A 150 6.06 -1.66 3.39
C VAL A 150 7.24 -2.22 4.16
N ILE A 151 7.69 -3.44 3.81
CA ILE A 151 8.83 -4.08 4.45
C ILE A 151 10.08 -3.21 4.33
N LYS A 152 10.36 -2.72 3.12
CA LYS A 152 11.52 -1.87 2.82
C LYS A 152 11.53 -0.59 3.66
N LEU A 153 10.40 0.14 3.71
CA LEU A 153 10.27 1.36 4.51
C LEU A 153 10.51 1.12 6.00
N CYS A 154 10.01 -0.02 6.52
CA CYS A 154 10.25 -0.41 7.90
C CYS A 154 11.72 -0.79 8.13
N TYR A 155 12.29 -1.64 7.26
CA TYR A 155 13.65 -2.15 7.39
C TYR A 155 14.70 -1.05 7.30
N GLU A 156 14.52 -0.12 6.35
CA GLU A 156 15.41 1.03 6.13
C GLU A 156 15.11 2.21 7.09
N LYS A 157 14.17 2.05 8.02
CA LYS A 157 13.75 3.09 8.99
C LYS A 157 13.31 4.40 8.34
N GLN A 158 12.67 4.31 7.17
CA GLN A 158 12.25 5.47 6.39
C GLN A 158 10.82 5.96 6.70
N LEU A 159 10.09 5.27 7.58
CA LEU A 159 8.68 5.62 7.87
C LEU A 159 8.50 7.04 8.39
N ASP A 160 9.36 7.53 9.27
CA ASP A 160 9.21 8.90 9.80
C ASP A 160 9.45 9.95 8.72
N GLY A 161 10.44 9.73 7.85
CA GLY A 161 10.66 10.55 6.66
C GLY A 161 9.47 10.49 5.69
N PHE A 162 8.93 9.31 5.45
CA PHE A 162 7.73 9.14 4.65
C PHE A 162 6.54 9.94 5.21
N TYR A 163 6.27 9.89 6.52
CA TYR A 163 5.18 10.67 7.13
C TYR A 163 5.42 12.18 7.06
N CYS A 164 6.67 12.62 7.15
CA CYS A 164 7.04 14.02 6.96
C CYS A 164 6.69 14.49 5.53
N GLU A 165 7.13 13.75 4.52
CA GLU A 165 6.84 14.04 3.11
C GLU A 165 5.33 13.95 2.81
N ALA A 166 4.65 12.92 3.33
CA ALA A 166 3.21 12.74 3.17
C ALA A 166 2.42 13.92 3.75
N GLY A 167 2.80 14.38 4.95
CA GLY A 167 2.19 15.57 5.56
C GLY A 167 2.38 16.83 4.72
N CYS A 168 3.57 17.03 4.14
CA CYS A 168 3.82 18.15 3.23
C CYS A 168 2.97 18.09 1.96
N LEU A 169 2.89 16.90 1.33
CA LEU A 169 2.09 16.68 0.12
C LEU A 169 0.59 16.92 0.38
N LEU A 170 0.06 16.38 1.48
CA LEU A 170 -1.35 16.56 1.83
C LEU A 170 -1.69 18.01 2.17
N ARG A 171 -0.82 18.72 2.91
CA ARG A 171 -1.02 20.16 3.19
C ARG A 171 -0.99 20.98 1.91
N LYS A 172 -0.10 20.66 0.97
CA LYS A 172 -0.04 21.31 -0.35
C LYS A 172 -1.35 21.09 -1.12
N LEU A 173 -1.82 19.84 -1.20
CA LEU A 173 -3.11 19.51 -1.83
C LEU A 173 -4.25 20.33 -1.21
N LEU A 174 -4.35 20.36 0.12
CA LEU A 174 -5.40 21.10 0.81
C LEU A 174 -5.35 22.61 0.51
N ALA A 175 -4.15 23.20 0.50
CA ALA A 175 -3.97 24.59 0.16
C ALA A 175 -4.43 24.89 -1.28
N GLU A 176 -4.12 24.01 -2.24
CA GLU A 176 -4.57 24.11 -3.64
C GLU A 176 -6.10 23.99 -3.78
N GLN A 177 -6.74 23.23 -2.88
CA GLN A 177 -8.22 23.10 -2.83
C GLN A 177 -8.90 24.17 -1.96
N GLY A 178 -8.13 25.07 -1.34
CA GLY A 178 -8.68 26.07 -0.42
C GLY A 178 -9.28 25.51 0.88
N VAL A 179 -8.84 24.32 1.29
CA VAL A 179 -9.36 23.59 2.46
C VAL A 179 -8.41 23.72 3.64
N GLN A 180 -8.97 23.90 4.85
CA GLN A 180 -8.23 23.91 6.12
C GLN A 180 -8.61 22.69 6.96
N ALA A 181 -7.78 21.65 6.95
CA ALA A 181 -7.97 20.46 7.77
C ALA A 181 -7.09 20.55 9.04
N LEU A 182 -7.56 21.25 10.07
CA LEU A 182 -6.84 21.46 11.34
C LEU A 182 -6.53 20.13 12.10
N TRP A 183 -7.22 19.06 11.74
CA TRP A 183 -7.09 17.72 12.30
C TRP A 183 -6.02 16.86 11.59
N LEU A 184 -5.45 17.32 10.47
CA LEU A 184 -4.59 16.50 9.61
C LEU A 184 -3.34 15.99 10.36
N ASP A 185 -2.67 16.84 11.11
CA ASP A 185 -1.45 16.46 11.84
C ASP A 185 -1.75 15.43 12.94
N ASP A 186 -2.88 15.59 13.65
CA ASP A 186 -3.37 14.60 14.60
C ASP A 186 -3.68 13.27 13.94
N ALA A 187 -4.30 13.28 12.74
CA ALA A 187 -4.62 12.07 11.99
C ALA A 187 -3.37 11.34 11.49
N LEU A 188 -2.37 12.08 10.98
CA LEU A 188 -1.09 11.52 10.56
C LEU A 188 -0.33 10.90 11.75
N ALA A 189 -0.27 11.62 12.87
CA ALA A 189 0.39 11.13 14.08
C ALA A 189 -0.33 9.88 14.63
N LEU A 190 -1.65 9.88 14.68
CA LEU A 190 -2.42 8.71 15.10
C LEU A 190 -2.15 7.53 14.18
N ASN A 191 -2.28 7.71 12.85
CA ASN A 191 -2.05 6.62 11.88
C ASN A 191 -0.64 6.02 12.03
N ARG A 192 0.39 6.89 12.13
CA ARG A 192 1.79 6.47 12.29
C ARG A 192 2.01 5.62 13.54
N ASN A 193 1.38 6.02 14.65
CA ASN A 193 1.54 5.34 15.93
C ASN A 193 0.69 4.07 16.07
N MET A 194 -0.34 3.93 15.23
CA MET A 194 -1.17 2.73 15.17
C MET A 194 -0.54 1.60 14.37
N LEU A 195 0.46 1.86 13.51
CA LEU A 195 1.10 0.81 12.71
C LEU A 195 1.78 -0.23 13.60
N LYS A 196 1.55 -1.50 13.29
CA LYS A 196 2.22 -2.65 13.91
C LYS A 196 3.61 -2.79 13.33
N LEU A 197 4.60 -2.26 14.03
CA LEU A 197 6.00 -2.29 13.62
C LEU A 197 6.79 -3.31 14.44
N PRO A 198 7.89 -3.86 13.90
CA PRO A 198 8.73 -4.78 14.64
C PRO A 198 9.36 -4.07 15.86
N PHE A 199 9.58 -4.86 16.92
CA PHE A 199 10.26 -4.43 18.14
C PHE A 199 9.56 -3.32 18.96
N GLN A 200 8.29 -3.07 18.71
CA GLN A 200 7.47 -2.25 19.61
C GLN A 200 7.09 -3.08 20.85
N ASN A 201 7.23 -2.49 22.03
CA ASN A 201 6.87 -3.13 23.30
C ASN A 201 6.58 -2.07 24.36
N ASP A 202 5.58 -1.24 24.12
CA ASP A 202 5.21 -0.16 25.03
C ASP A 202 3.69 0.09 24.98
N VAL A 203 3.21 0.82 25.98
CA VAL A 203 1.86 1.38 25.99
C VAL A 203 1.97 2.87 25.68
N LEU A 204 1.33 3.30 24.63
CA LEU A 204 1.38 4.69 24.18
C LEU A 204 0.06 5.40 24.42
N ASP A 205 0.11 6.54 25.13
CA ASP A 205 -1.02 7.45 25.26
C ASP A 205 -0.87 8.60 24.25
N LEU A 206 -1.84 8.72 23.36
CA LEU A 206 -1.92 9.76 22.33
C LEU A 206 -3.04 10.74 22.67
N THR A 207 -2.80 12.01 22.42
CA THR A 207 -3.82 13.04 22.55
C THR A 207 -4.07 13.70 21.20
N THR A 208 -5.33 13.82 20.82
CA THR A 208 -5.76 14.52 19.60
C THR A 208 -6.73 15.65 19.99
N SER A 209 -6.82 16.66 19.13
CA SER A 209 -7.77 17.78 19.29
C SER A 209 -9.15 17.46 18.73
N PHE A 210 -9.30 16.32 18.07
CA PHE A 210 -10.53 15.85 17.43
C PHE A 210 -10.79 14.37 17.76
N ASN A 211 -12.05 13.92 17.62
CA ASN A 211 -12.48 12.53 17.80
C ASN A 211 -12.15 11.66 16.58
N ILE A 212 -10.86 11.63 16.19
CA ILE A 212 -10.38 11.02 14.94
C ILE A 212 -10.68 9.52 14.88
N TRP A 213 -10.35 8.79 15.93
CA TRP A 213 -10.52 7.33 15.94
C TRP A 213 -11.97 6.91 15.87
N GLU A 214 -12.85 7.57 16.64
CA GLU A 214 -14.28 7.29 16.64
C GLU A 214 -14.89 7.59 15.25
N HIS A 215 -14.51 8.71 14.63
CA HIS A 215 -14.95 9.03 13.28
C HIS A 215 -14.47 7.95 12.29
N TYR A 216 -13.18 7.66 12.26
CA TYR A 216 -12.59 6.64 11.37
C TYR A 216 -13.27 5.28 11.54
N GLN A 217 -13.41 4.77 12.77
CA GLN A 217 -14.06 3.49 13.04
C GLN A 217 -15.53 3.45 12.63
N SER A 218 -16.24 4.56 12.83
CA SER A 218 -17.65 4.67 12.46
C SER A 218 -17.86 4.66 10.94
N VAL A 219 -16.95 5.29 10.19
CA VAL A 219 -16.95 5.24 8.71
C VAL A 219 -16.74 3.82 8.22
N LEU A 220 -15.77 3.09 8.79
CA LEU A 220 -15.54 1.69 8.41
C LEU A 220 -16.73 0.76 8.71
N LYS A 221 -17.55 1.12 9.71
CA LYS A 221 -18.78 0.38 10.06
C LYS A 221 -20.00 0.82 9.25
N GLY A 222 -19.85 1.79 8.35
CA GLY A 222 -20.95 2.30 7.52
C GLY A 222 -21.92 3.26 8.22
N HIS A 223 -21.60 3.73 9.43
CA HIS A 223 -22.43 4.63 10.24
C HIS A 223 -21.59 5.82 10.74
N PRO A 224 -21.18 6.76 9.84
CA PRO A 224 -20.23 7.80 10.19
C PRO A 224 -20.73 8.75 11.29
N VAL A 225 -19.95 8.86 12.35
CA VAL A 225 -20.13 9.89 13.39
C VAL A 225 -19.43 11.17 12.93
N PRO A 226 -20.01 12.37 13.12
CA PRO A 226 -19.35 13.59 12.71
C PRO A 226 -17.98 13.78 13.38
N LEU A 227 -17.00 14.25 12.60
CA LEU A 227 -15.74 14.71 13.17
C LEU A 227 -15.99 16.00 13.97
N LYS A 228 -15.57 16.02 15.22
CA LYS A 228 -15.79 17.16 16.14
C LYS A 228 -14.47 17.60 16.76
N SER A 229 -14.31 18.92 16.90
CA SER A 229 -13.23 19.49 17.72
C SER A 229 -13.52 19.13 19.18
N GLN A 230 -12.89 18.09 19.65
CA GLN A 230 -13.04 17.54 20.98
C GLN A 230 -11.77 16.81 21.38
N LYS A 231 -11.06 17.31 22.37
CA LYS A 231 -9.85 16.68 22.88
C LYS A 231 -10.14 15.24 23.29
N ARG A 232 -9.36 14.30 22.73
CA ARG A 232 -9.43 12.87 23.01
C ARG A 232 -8.08 12.34 23.46
N ARG A 233 -8.12 11.32 24.31
CA ARG A 233 -6.95 10.54 24.67
C ARG A 233 -7.18 9.10 24.23
N TYR A 234 -6.19 8.54 23.57
CA TYR A 234 -6.22 7.17 23.09
C TYR A 234 -5.04 6.41 23.67
N ARG A 235 -5.31 5.20 24.14
CA ARG A 235 -4.26 4.29 24.60
C ARG A 235 -4.08 3.18 23.58
N VAL A 236 -2.88 3.07 23.04
CA VAL A 236 -2.46 2.00 22.13
C VAL A 236 -1.56 1.06 22.93
N ASP A 237 -2.02 -0.16 23.13
CA ASP A 237 -1.22 -1.21 23.74
C ASP A 237 -0.45 -1.94 22.64
N ARG A 238 0.89 -1.74 22.63
CA ARG A 238 1.81 -2.37 21.67
C ARG A 238 2.65 -3.46 22.31
N THR A 239 2.26 -3.92 23.51
CA THR A 239 2.96 -4.97 24.24
C THR A 239 2.56 -6.37 23.76
N THR A 240 1.46 -6.50 23.01
CA THR A 240 0.93 -7.76 22.49
C THR A 240 0.35 -7.58 21.10
N PRO A 241 0.71 -8.42 20.09
CA PRO A 241 1.73 -9.46 20.15
C PRO A 241 3.16 -8.89 20.13
N GLN A 242 4.11 -9.65 20.67
CA GLN A 242 5.53 -9.33 20.58
C GLN A 242 6.19 -10.18 19.50
N TRP A 243 6.90 -9.53 18.59
CA TRP A 243 7.71 -10.21 17.58
C TRP A 243 9.17 -10.23 18.03
N LYS A 244 9.74 -11.43 18.12
CA LYS A 244 11.13 -11.65 18.58
C LYS A 244 12.14 -11.44 17.46
N SER A 245 11.67 -11.51 16.21
CA SER A 245 12.50 -11.36 15.02
C SER A 245 11.74 -10.61 13.90
N TRP A 246 12.48 -10.18 12.89
CA TRP A 246 11.90 -9.70 11.64
C TRP A 246 11.00 -10.75 10.98
N ASP A 247 11.43 -12.00 10.98
CA ASP A 247 10.69 -13.12 10.38
C ASP A 247 9.33 -13.33 11.03
N ASP A 248 9.24 -13.22 12.36
CA ASP A 248 7.97 -13.32 13.07
C ASP A 248 7.03 -12.18 12.65
N TRP A 249 7.56 -10.95 12.59
CA TRP A 249 6.77 -9.79 12.15
C TRP A 249 6.33 -9.91 10.68
N LEU A 250 7.23 -10.34 9.79
CA LEU A 250 6.89 -10.57 8.38
C LEU A 250 5.76 -11.59 8.21
N ARG A 251 5.80 -12.70 8.97
CA ARG A 251 4.74 -13.72 8.94
C ARG A 251 3.42 -13.18 9.47
N ASP A 252 3.44 -12.55 10.63
CA ASP A 252 2.21 -12.18 11.33
C ASP A 252 1.58 -10.92 10.78
N VAL A 253 2.37 -9.90 10.45
CA VAL A 253 1.86 -8.58 10.05
C VAL A 253 1.73 -8.48 8.54
N ILE A 254 2.74 -8.85 7.77
CA ILE A 254 2.70 -8.70 6.31
C ILE A 254 1.96 -9.88 5.67
N TRP A 255 2.44 -11.08 5.86
CA TRP A 255 1.84 -12.26 5.22
C TRP A 255 0.43 -12.58 5.73
N LEU A 256 0.26 -12.79 7.05
CA LEU A 256 -1.03 -13.11 7.64
C LEU A 256 -1.89 -11.85 7.84
N GLY A 257 -1.27 -10.70 8.12
CA GLY A 257 -1.94 -9.43 8.33
C GLY A 257 -2.68 -8.92 7.09
N ASN A 258 -2.17 -9.17 5.90
CA ASN A 258 -2.88 -8.86 4.66
C ASN A 258 -4.24 -9.61 4.59
N LYS A 259 -4.28 -10.86 5.03
CA LYS A 259 -5.52 -11.66 5.07
C LYS A 259 -6.52 -11.15 6.12
N THR A 260 -6.00 -10.67 7.25
CA THR A 260 -6.81 -10.25 8.41
C THR A 260 -6.99 -8.72 8.48
N ARG A 261 -6.35 -7.96 7.58
CA ARG A 261 -6.30 -6.48 7.57
C ARG A 261 -5.78 -5.89 8.88
N SER A 262 -4.83 -6.56 9.52
CA SER A 262 -4.38 -6.25 10.87
C SER A 262 -3.03 -5.50 10.92
N TYR A 263 -2.76 -4.62 9.96
CA TYR A 263 -1.55 -3.78 9.93
C TYR A 263 -1.48 -2.71 11.03
N ILE A 264 -2.61 -2.42 11.67
CA ILE A 264 -2.67 -1.44 12.75
C ILE A 264 -3.17 -2.05 14.04
N TYR A 265 -2.74 -1.47 15.17
CA TYR A 265 -3.32 -1.74 16.48
C TYR A 265 -4.73 -1.17 16.58
N ASP A 266 -5.49 -1.67 17.53
CA ASP A 266 -6.68 -1.01 18.03
C ASP A 266 -6.29 -0.06 19.17
N CYS A 267 -7.16 0.87 19.55
CA CYS A 267 -6.91 1.72 20.69
C CYS A 267 -8.14 1.88 21.58
N ALA A 268 -7.90 2.03 22.88
CA ALA A 268 -8.91 2.37 23.83
C ALA A 268 -9.05 3.90 23.94
N VAL A 269 -10.30 4.39 24.00
CA VAL A 269 -10.62 5.79 24.33
C VAL A 269 -10.57 5.95 25.85
N LEU A 270 -9.79 6.94 26.36
CA LEU A 270 -9.58 7.22 27.77
C LEU A 270 -10.46 8.38 28.27
#